data_d080f9c3ec89bc72a025740b354b3085
#
_entry.id   d080f9c3ec89bc72a025740b354b3085
#
_cell.length_a   1.000
_cell.length_b   1.000
_cell.length_c   1.000
_cell.angle_alpha   90.00
_cell.angle_beta   90.00
_cell.angle_gamma   90.00
#
_symmetry.space_group_name_H-M   'P 1'
#
loop_
_entity.id
_entity.type
_entity.pdbx_description
1 polymer ?
#
loop_
_entity_poly.entity_id
_entity_poly.type
_entity_poly.pdbx_seq_one_letter_code
_entity_poly.pdbx_strand_id
1 'polypeptide(L)'
;MLKPEDLKEADTDVSSVLKFNGHAETVQKVWDVVKKTAYGVDFVLWGLENQERIHYAMSLRHMIGDCFSYLKEYHEIAAKNRQEKDFVSSDEFLSNFKKTDRLHPVISLCVYYGEEKWDGPGCLKDMLKIPEKLQSLVSDYSMNLLQVRTSKPMQFRNPDVNTVFEASRFIYEKDYENLNAIYENKEIPSELGLV
;
A
#
# COMPACT_ATOMS: atom_id res chain seq x y z
N MET A 1 8.31 18.04 -2.11
CA MET A 1 8.51 16.74 -2.72
C MET A 1 9.23 15.88 -1.69
N LEU A 2 8.68 14.73 -1.34
CA LEU A 2 9.24 13.81 -0.34
C LEU A 2 10.64 13.36 -0.74
N LYS A 3 11.54 13.28 0.24
CA LYS A 3 12.88 12.77 0.05
C LYS A 3 13.01 11.39 0.72
N PRO A 4 13.90 10.52 0.26
CA PRO A 4 14.12 9.20 0.90
C PRO A 4 14.43 9.31 2.40
N GLU A 5 15.18 10.32 2.82
CA GLU A 5 15.50 10.60 4.21
C GLU A 5 14.31 10.99 5.09
N ASP A 6 13.21 11.43 4.47
CA ASP A 6 11.97 11.74 5.18
C ASP A 6 11.17 10.48 5.53
N LEU A 7 11.52 9.32 4.96
CA LEU A 7 10.86 8.05 5.18
C LEU A 7 11.46 7.32 6.39
N LYS A 8 10.60 6.96 7.32
CA LYS A 8 10.98 6.13 8.48
C LYS A 8 10.33 4.76 8.36
N GLU A 9 11.09 3.73 8.72
CA GLU A 9 10.52 2.40 8.82
C GLU A 9 9.42 2.36 9.86
N ALA A 10 8.37 1.60 9.56
CA ALA A 10 7.27 1.36 10.45
C ALA A 10 7.01 -0.15 10.57
N ASP A 11 6.29 -0.51 11.60
CA ASP A 11 5.85 -1.89 11.80
C ASP A 11 5.02 -2.36 10.61
N THR A 12 5.45 -3.45 9.98
CA THR A 12 4.76 -4.07 8.85
C THR A 12 3.55 -4.90 9.29
N ASP A 13 3.47 -5.27 10.58
CA ASP A 13 2.36 -6.02 11.14
C ASP A 13 1.22 -5.08 11.53
N VAL A 14 0.16 -5.11 10.75
CA VAL A 14 -1.09 -4.38 11.00
C VAL A 14 -2.22 -5.32 11.46
N SER A 15 -1.86 -6.50 11.93
CA SER A 15 -2.81 -7.48 12.44
C SER A 15 -3.71 -6.91 13.53
N SER A 16 -4.96 -7.30 13.54
CA SER A 16 -5.96 -6.82 14.49
C SER A 16 -6.84 -7.96 14.97
N VAL A 17 -7.40 -7.79 16.17
CA VAL A 17 -8.38 -8.71 16.73
C VAL A 17 -9.77 -8.16 16.46
N LEU A 18 -10.51 -8.83 15.59
CA LEU A 18 -11.91 -8.53 15.34
C LEU A 18 -12.79 -9.27 16.36
N LYS A 19 -13.61 -8.52 17.10
CA LYS A 19 -14.57 -9.09 18.04
C LYS A 19 -15.98 -8.97 17.46
N PHE A 20 -16.57 -10.10 17.11
CA PHE A 20 -17.94 -10.20 16.64
C PHE A 20 -18.73 -11.14 17.53
N ASN A 21 -19.85 -10.68 18.07
CA ASN A 21 -20.82 -11.48 18.83
C ASN A 21 -20.20 -12.44 19.87
N GLY A 22 -19.20 -11.96 20.62
CA GLY A 22 -18.52 -12.76 21.66
C GLY A 22 -17.38 -13.65 21.15
N HIS A 23 -17.17 -13.73 19.86
CA HIS A 23 -16.01 -14.39 19.26
C HIS A 23 -14.92 -13.36 18.94
N ALA A 24 -13.68 -13.68 19.30
CA ALA A 24 -12.51 -12.89 18.93
C ALA A 24 -11.73 -13.65 17.87
N GLU A 25 -11.53 -13.06 16.72
CA GLU A 25 -10.76 -13.61 15.63
C GLU A 25 -9.54 -12.71 15.37
N THR A 26 -8.35 -13.29 15.40
CA THR A 26 -7.13 -12.56 15.05
C THR A 26 -6.95 -12.65 13.54
N VAL A 27 -7.02 -11.53 12.87
CA VAL A 27 -6.70 -11.44 11.45
C VAL A 27 -5.31 -10.87 11.32
N GLN A 28 -4.44 -11.62 10.68
CA GLN A 28 -3.07 -11.21 10.43
C GLN A 28 -2.95 -10.60 9.03
N LYS A 29 -2.38 -9.41 8.97
CA LYS A 29 -1.95 -8.77 7.73
C LYS A 29 -0.57 -8.18 7.94
N VAL A 30 0.36 -8.66 7.14
CA VAL A 30 1.73 -8.15 7.11
C VAL A 30 1.96 -7.53 5.73
N TRP A 31 2.45 -6.31 5.70
CA TRP A 31 2.91 -5.65 4.49
C TRP A 31 4.37 -6.03 4.24
N ASP A 32 4.78 -6.12 2.97
CA ASP A 32 6.17 -6.39 2.63
C ASP A 32 7.09 -5.26 3.11
N VAL A 33 6.63 -4.01 2.90
CA VAL A 33 7.34 -2.83 3.38
C VAL A 33 6.34 -1.78 3.85
N VAL A 34 6.59 -1.20 5.01
CA VAL A 34 5.84 -0.04 5.51
C VAL A 34 6.80 1.09 5.85
N LYS A 35 6.52 2.25 5.30
CA LYS A 35 7.27 3.49 5.59
C LYS A 35 6.31 4.56 6.06
N LYS A 36 6.67 5.25 7.13
CA LYS A 36 6.00 6.46 7.60
C LYS A 36 6.81 7.67 7.19
N THR A 37 6.11 8.70 6.75
CA THR A 37 6.75 9.97 6.42
C THR A 37 5.96 11.12 7.01
N ALA A 38 6.66 12.16 7.44
CA ALA A 38 6.05 13.41 7.83
C ALA A 38 5.99 14.35 6.61
N TYR A 39 4.80 14.89 6.36
CA TYR A 39 4.60 15.94 5.37
C TYR A 39 3.91 17.13 6.05
N GLY A 40 4.70 18.13 6.46
CA GLY A 40 4.22 19.16 7.38
C GLY A 40 4.08 18.59 8.80
N VAL A 41 2.86 18.48 9.28
CA VAL A 41 2.51 17.86 10.56
C VAL A 41 1.87 16.48 10.40
N ASP A 42 1.48 16.10 9.16
CA ASP A 42 0.77 14.86 8.89
C ASP A 42 1.73 13.75 8.46
N PHE A 43 1.41 12.52 8.86
CA PHE A 43 2.13 11.34 8.45
C PHE A 43 1.36 10.61 7.35
N VAL A 44 2.10 10.04 6.41
CA VAL A 44 1.57 9.14 5.38
C VAL A 44 2.16 7.78 5.60
N LEU A 45 1.32 6.77 5.71
CA LEU A 45 1.74 5.38 5.76
C LEU A 45 1.76 4.83 4.33
N TRP A 46 2.90 4.30 3.90
CA TRP A 46 3.07 3.65 2.61
C TRP A 46 3.18 2.15 2.84
N GLY A 47 2.23 1.40 2.31
CA GLY A 47 2.30 -0.05 2.25
C GLY A 47 2.71 -0.50 0.85
N LEU A 48 3.73 -1.35 0.76
CA LEU A 48 4.19 -1.94 -0.49
C LEU A 48 3.89 -3.43 -0.47
N GLU A 49 3.36 -3.96 -1.56
CA GLU A 49 3.27 -5.39 -1.82
C GLU A 49 3.93 -5.70 -3.15
N ASN A 50 4.95 -6.55 -3.11
CA ASN A 50 5.64 -7.04 -4.28
C ASN A 50 4.94 -8.30 -4.80
N GLN A 51 4.60 -8.34 -6.08
CA GLN A 51 3.85 -9.43 -6.68
C GLN A 51 4.52 -9.90 -7.97
N GLU A 52 4.90 -11.17 -8.01
CA GLU A 52 5.37 -11.86 -9.22
C GLU A 52 4.20 -12.43 -10.03
N ARG A 53 3.16 -12.89 -9.34
CA ARG A 53 1.98 -13.50 -9.95
C ARG A 53 0.74 -12.67 -9.72
N ILE A 54 -0.21 -12.73 -10.65
CA ILE A 54 -1.48 -12.03 -10.52
C ILE A 54 -2.29 -12.66 -9.38
N HIS A 55 -2.68 -11.82 -8.44
CA HIS A 55 -3.55 -12.22 -7.35
C HIS A 55 -4.92 -11.55 -7.55
N TYR A 56 -5.91 -12.34 -7.99
CA TYR A 56 -7.23 -11.82 -8.37
C TYR A 56 -8.04 -11.21 -7.21
N ALA A 57 -7.62 -11.37 -5.98
CA ALA A 57 -8.21 -10.69 -4.83
C ALA A 57 -7.33 -9.55 -4.29
N MET A 58 -6.44 -8.96 -5.10
CA MET A 58 -5.47 -7.98 -4.63
C MET A 58 -6.13 -6.72 -4.10
N SER A 59 -7.16 -6.19 -4.78
CA SER A 59 -7.89 -5.02 -4.31
C SER A 59 -8.52 -5.23 -2.93
N LEU A 60 -9.04 -6.43 -2.66
CA LEU A 60 -9.55 -6.79 -1.34
C LEU A 60 -8.44 -6.90 -0.30
N ARG A 61 -7.28 -7.48 -0.66
CA ARG A 61 -6.12 -7.56 0.24
C ARG A 61 -5.63 -6.18 0.65
N HIS A 62 -5.51 -5.26 -0.29
CA HIS A 62 -5.13 -3.87 -0.02
C HIS A 62 -6.14 -3.18 0.89
N MET A 63 -7.44 -3.30 0.59
CA MET A 63 -8.49 -2.73 1.41
C MET A 63 -8.43 -3.23 2.86
N ILE A 64 -8.21 -4.52 3.07
CA ILE A 64 -8.06 -5.12 4.40
C ILE A 64 -6.83 -4.54 5.12
N GLY A 65 -5.70 -4.43 4.44
CA GLY A 65 -4.48 -3.87 5.01
C GLY A 65 -4.63 -2.41 5.42
N ASP A 66 -5.24 -1.59 4.56
CA ASP A 66 -5.51 -0.19 4.87
C ASP A 66 -6.50 -0.06 6.04
N CYS A 67 -7.56 -0.88 6.04
CA CYS A 67 -8.52 -0.93 7.13
C CYS A 67 -7.86 -1.23 8.48
N PHE A 68 -6.95 -2.20 8.52
CA PHE A 68 -6.23 -2.52 9.76
C PHE A 68 -5.26 -1.42 10.17
N SER A 69 -4.62 -0.75 9.23
CA SER A 69 -3.77 0.39 9.51
C SER A 69 -4.57 1.52 10.17
N TYR A 70 -5.74 1.86 9.62
CA TYR A 70 -6.65 2.82 10.23
C TYR A 70 -7.19 2.36 11.59
N LEU A 71 -7.52 1.08 11.72
CA LEU A 71 -8.05 0.55 12.98
C LEU A 71 -7.00 0.59 14.10
N LYS A 72 -5.75 0.26 13.77
CA LYS A 72 -4.62 0.35 14.72
C LYS A 72 -4.47 1.79 15.21
N GLU A 73 -4.41 2.76 14.32
CA GLU A 73 -4.28 4.16 14.67
C GLU A 73 -5.49 4.68 15.46
N TYR A 74 -6.72 4.31 15.04
CA TYR A 74 -7.92 4.64 15.81
C TYR A 74 -7.84 4.14 17.24
N HIS A 75 -7.38 2.91 17.47
CA HIS A 75 -7.24 2.34 18.81
C HIS A 75 -6.18 3.08 19.64
N GLU A 76 -5.07 3.51 19.03
CA GLU A 76 -4.04 4.32 19.70
C GLU A 76 -4.59 5.67 20.14
N ILE A 77 -5.28 6.38 19.26
CA ILE A 77 -5.93 7.66 19.57
C ILE A 77 -7.00 7.48 20.65
N ALA A 78 -7.87 6.49 20.51
CA ALA A 78 -8.92 6.21 21.48
C ALA A 78 -8.37 5.82 22.86
N ALA A 79 -7.27 5.10 22.92
CA ALA A 79 -6.60 4.78 24.18
C ALA A 79 -6.03 6.03 24.85
N LYS A 80 -5.36 6.89 24.09
CA LYS A 80 -4.85 8.18 24.54
C LYS A 80 -5.96 9.06 25.10
N ASN A 81 -7.04 9.24 24.33
CA ASN A 81 -8.17 10.08 24.75
C ASN A 81 -8.84 9.59 26.04
N ARG A 82 -8.95 8.25 26.21
CA ARG A 82 -9.46 7.68 27.48
C ARG A 82 -8.57 7.98 28.67
N GLN A 83 -7.26 8.03 28.48
CA GLN A 83 -6.33 8.38 29.56
C GLN A 83 -6.40 9.88 29.92
N GLU A 84 -6.46 10.73 28.91
CA GLU A 84 -6.52 12.18 29.07
C GLU A 84 -7.87 12.64 29.62
N LYS A 85 -8.96 11.94 29.34
CA LYS A 85 -10.36 12.24 29.73
C LYS A 85 -10.79 13.65 29.33
N ASP A 86 -10.22 14.18 28.26
CA ASP A 86 -10.44 15.54 27.75
C ASP A 86 -11.46 15.50 26.60
N PHE A 87 -12.70 15.17 26.95
CA PHE A 87 -13.84 15.14 26.03
C PHE A 87 -14.72 16.35 26.25
N VAL A 88 -15.12 17.00 25.16
CA VAL A 88 -15.98 18.18 25.18
C VAL A 88 -17.47 17.79 25.13
N SER A 89 -17.81 16.61 24.61
CA SER A 89 -19.17 16.16 24.45
C SER A 89 -19.36 14.68 24.82
N SER A 90 -20.61 14.28 25.02
CA SER A 90 -21.00 12.88 25.22
C SER A 90 -20.68 12.01 24.01
N ASP A 91 -20.75 12.55 22.80
CA ASP A 91 -20.50 11.84 21.56
C ASP A 91 -19.01 11.49 21.42
N GLU A 92 -18.13 12.42 21.78
CA GLU A 92 -16.69 12.17 21.85
C GLU A 92 -16.34 11.11 22.91
N PHE A 93 -17.00 11.19 24.06
CA PHE A 93 -16.82 10.18 25.13
C PHE A 93 -17.27 8.79 24.67
N LEU A 94 -18.40 8.67 23.99
CA LEU A 94 -18.91 7.38 23.51
C LEU A 94 -18.05 6.78 22.43
N SER A 95 -17.53 7.60 21.50
CA SER A 95 -16.65 7.16 20.41
C SER A 95 -15.19 7.01 20.84
N ASN A 96 -14.79 7.62 21.95
CA ASN A 96 -13.40 7.84 22.35
C ASN A 96 -12.56 8.57 21.29
N PHE A 97 -13.22 9.31 20.41
CA PHE A 97 -12.60 10.01 19.30
C PHE A 97 -13.13 11.45 19.28
N LYS A 98 -12.23 12.43 19.38
CA LYS A 98 -12.58 13.84 19.42
C LYS A 98 -12.98 14.33 18.03
N LYS A 99 -13.85 15.31 17.95
CA LYS A 99 -14.23 15.96 16.69
C LYS A 99 -13.03 16.52 15.92
N THR A 100 -11.96 16.83 16.63
CA THR A 100 -10.70 17.34 16.07
C THR A 100 -9.72 16.25 15.68
N ASP A 101 -9.90 15.02 16.13
CA ASP A 101 -9.00 13.93 15.80
C ASP A 101 -9.09 13.59 14.30
N ARG A 102 -7.99 13.19 13.75
CA ARG A 102 -7.88 12.76 12.34
C ARG A 102 -6.98 11.53 12.26
N LEU A 103 -7.34 10.62 11.39
CA LEU A 103 -6.47 9.52 10.98
C LEU A 103 -5.52 10.00 9.88
N HIS A 104 -4.34 9.44 9.86
CA HIS A 104 -3.37 9.71 8.80
C HIS A 104 -3.74 8.91 7.54
N PRO A 105 -3.55 9.48 6.34
CA PRO A 105 -3.84 8.76 5.11
C PRO A 105 -2.91 7.57 4.95
N VAL A 106 -3.46 6.43 4.52
CA VAL A 106 -2.72 5.24 4.13
C VAL A 106 -2.66 5.20 2.61
N ILE A 107 -1.46 5.07 2.06
CA ILE A 107 -1.25 4.87 0.63
C ILE A 107 -0.59 3.51 0.47
N SER A 108 -1.30 2.57 -0.10
CA SER A 108 -0.78 1.26 -0.45
C SER A 108 -0.51 1.15 -1.95
N LEU A 109 0.56 0.46 -2.31
CA LEU A 109 1.02 0.29 -3.68
C LEU A 109 1.34 -1.18 -3.93
N CYS A 110 0.72 -1.76 -4.95
CA CYS A 110 1.11 -3.05 -5.51
C CYS A 110 2.14 -2.83 -6.61
N VAL A 111 3.33 -3.36 -6.44
CA VAL A 111 4.37 -3.40 -7.47
C VAL A 111 4.33 -4.78 -8.10
N TYR A 112 3.85 -4.83 -9.34
CA TYR A 112 3.74 -6.07 -10.10
C TYR A 112 4.88 -6.18 -11.11
N TYR A 113 5.69 -7.21 -10.96
CA TYR A 113 6.85 -7.49 -11.80
C TYR A 113 6.76 -8.83 -12.57
N GLY A 114 5.56 -9.43 -12.60
CA GLY A 114 5.32 -10.66 -13.35
C GLY A 114 5.42 -10.48 -14.86
N GLU A 115 5.67 -11.58 -15.55
CA GLU A 115 5.83 -11.61 -17.02
C GLU A 115 4.52 -11.33 -17.77
N GLU A 116 3.40 -11.76 -17.20
CA GLU A 116 2.09 -11.56 -17.81
C GLU A 116 1.57 -10.13 -17.55
N LYS A 117 0.79 -9.61 -18.49
CA LYS A 117 0.10 -8.35 -18.25
C LYS A 117 -0.94 -8.55 -17.15
N TRP A 118 -1.02 -7.59 -16.22
CA TRP A 118 -2.06 -7.63 -15.20
C TRP A 118 -3.45 -7.62 -15.83
N ASP A 119 -4.22 -8.65 -15.55
CA ASP A 119 -5.62 -8.82 -15.95
C ASP A 119 -6.58 -8.97 -14.76
N GLY A 120 -6.03 -8.85 -13.55
CA GLY A 120 -6.80 -8.91 -12.31
C GLY A 120 -7.60 -7.62 -12.03
N PRO A 121 -8.50 -7.66 -11.03
CA PRO A 121 -9.28 -6.50 -10.61
C PRO A 121 -8.39 -5.31 -10.24
N GLY A 122 -8.75 -4.12 -10.70
CA GLY A 122 -8.11 -2.86 -10.33
C GLY A 122 -8.78 -2.17 -9.14
N CYS A 123 -10.03 -2.55 -8.84
CA CYS A 123 -10.78 -2.03 -7.72
C CYS A 123 -11.72 -3.10 -7.14
N LEU A 124 -12.30 -2.80 -5.99
CA LEU A 124 -13.22 -3.72 -5.31
C LEU A 124 -14.45 -4.02 -6.16
N LYS A 125 -14.99 -3.01 -6.85
CA LYS A 125 -16.20 -3.19 -7.67
C LYS A 125 -16.01 -4.22 -8.78
N ASP A 126 -14.82 -4.35 -9.34
CA ASP A 126 -14.50 -5.36 -10.35
C ASP A 126 -14.68 -6.80 -9.83
N MET A 127 -14.62 -6.96 -8.50
CA MET A 127 -14.77 -8.27 -7.82
C MET A 127 -16.20 -8.54 -7.38
N LEU A 128 -17.10 -7.55 -7.45
CA LEU A 128 -18.44 -7.63 -6.89
C LEU A 128 -19.48 -7.90 -7.98
N LYS A 129 -20.46 -8.73 -7.66
CA LYS A 129 -21.64 -8.91 -8.49
C LYS A 129 -22.73 -7.92 -8.09
N ILE A 130 -22.68 -6.71 -8.65
CA ILE A 130 -23.58 -5.62 -8.27
C ILE A 130 -24.70 -5.47 -9.30
N PRO A 131 -25.98 -5.60 -8.89
CA PRO A 131 -27.09 -5.26 -9.76
C PRO A 131 -27.02 -3.79 -10.19
N GLU A 132 -27.37 -3.50 -11.45
CA GLU A 132 -27.22 -2.16 -12.03
C GLU A 132 -27.86 -1.05 -11.18
N LYS A 133 -29.05 -1.31 -10.63
CA LYS A 133 -29.78 -0.35 -9.78
C LYS A 133 -29.10 -0.03 -8.44
N LEU A 134 -28.13 -0.84 -8.02
CA LEU A 134 -27.40 -0.68 -6.75
C LEU A 134 -25.98 -0.14 -6.92
N GLN A 135 -25.51 0.06 -8.14
CA GLN A 135 -24.12 0.48 -8.40
C GLN A 135 -23.72 1.79 -7.72
N SER A 136 -24.66 2.75 -7.65
CA SER A 136 -24.42 4.05 -7.00
C SER A 136 -24.37 3.98 -5.48
N LEU A 137 -24.89 2.91 -4.87
CA LEU A 137 -24.92 2.73 -3.41
C LEU A 137 -23.72 1.95 -2.88
N VAL A 138 -23.00 1.26 -3.76
CA VAL A 138 -21.84 0.48 -3.37
C VAL A 138 -20.59 1.37 -3.43
N SER A 139 -19.90 1.51 -2.30
CA SER A 139 -18.60 2.17 -2.26
C SER A 139 -17.57 1.34 -2.98
N ASP A 140 -16.58 2.01 -3.57
CA ASP A 140 -15.47 1.36 -4.23
C ASP A 140 -14.16 1.59 -3.47
N TYR A 141 -13.22 0.70 -3.70
CA TYR A 141 -11.86 0.81 -3.23
C TYR A 141 -10.91 0.53 -4.39
N SER A 142 -10.22 1.57 -4.86
CA SER A 142 -9.28 1.46 -5.97
C SER A 142 -7.89 1.12 -5.46
N MET A 143 -7.23 0.19 -6.13
CA MET A 143 -5.86 -0.22 -5.84
C MET A 143 -4.88 0.63 -6.65
N ASN A 144 -3.78 1.06 -6.03
CA ASN A 144 -2.65 1.62 -6.76
C ASN A 144 -1.78 0.47 -7.29
N LEU A 145 -1.74 0.32 -8.60
CA LEU A 145 -0.98 -0.72 -9.28
C LEU A 145 0.14 -0.11 -10.12
N LEU A 146 1.37 -0.52 -9.84
CA LEU A 146 2.54 -0.23 -10.66
C LEU A 146 2.99 -1.50 -11.36
N GLN A 147 2.79 -1.56 -12.69
CA GLN A 147 3.28 -2.65 -13.51
C GLN A 147 4.65 -2.28 -14.08
N VAL A 148 5.70 -2.97 -13.66
CA VAL A 148 7.08 -2.68 -14.09
C VAL A 148 7.22 -2.79 -15.60
N ARG A 149 6.59 -3.82 -16.20
CA ARG A 149 6.65 -4.10 -17.63
C ARG A 149 6.01 -3.03 -18.52
N THR A 150 4.87 -2.47 -18.10
CA THR A 150 4.05 -1.59 -18.95
C THR A 150 4.10 -0.14 -18.50
N SER A 151 4.81 0.16 -17.41
CA SER A 151 4.98 1.52 -16.98
C SER A 151 5.74 2.31 -18.05
N LYS A 152 5.21 3.49 -18.39
CA LYS A 152 6.00 4.47 -19.17
C LYS A 152 7.31 4.70 -18.43
N PRO A 153 8.41 5.07 -19.13
CA PRO A 153 9.66 5.37 -18.48
C PRO A 153 9.42 6.35 -17.32
N MET A 154 9.43 5.84 -16.11
CA MET A 154 9.36 6.68 -14.91
C MET A 154 10.78 7.11 -14.59
N GLN A 155 10.99 8.40 -14.40
CA GLN A 155 12.25 8.91 -13.91
C GLN A 155 12.21 8.97 -12.39
N PHE A 156 12.78 7.97 -11.76
CA PHE A 156 13.02 7.99 -10.33
C PHE A 156 14.25 8.85 -10.03
N ARG A 157 14.31 9.46 -8.86
CA ARG A 157 15.49 10.22 -8.42
C ARG A 157 16.70 9.34 -8.19
N ASN A 158 16.48 8.10 -7.70
CA ASN A 158 17.54 7.12 -7.54
C ASN A 158 17.84 6.49 -8.91
N PRO A 159 19.08 6.63 -9.43
CA PRO A 159 19.48 6.06 -10.71
C PRO A 159 19.43 4.53 -10.71
N ASP A 160 19.66 3.88 -9.57
CA ASP A 160 19.64 2.43 -9.45
C ASP A 160 18.20 1.89 -9.66
N VAL A 161 17.20 2.57 -9.10
CA VAL A 161 15.80 2.22 -9.34
C VAL A 161 15.46 2.38 -10.81
N ASN A 162 15.90 3.44 -11.48
CA ASN A 162 15.70 3.61 -12.92
C ASN A 162 16.36 2.44 -13.69
N THR A 163 17.58 2.06 -13.31
CA THR A 163 18.31 0.96 -13.93
C THR A 163 17.53 -0.36 -13.80
N VAL A 164 17.02 -0.68 -12.59
CA VAL A 164 16.25 -1.92 -12.37
C VAL A 164 14.97 -1.93 -13.21
N PHE A 165 14.20 -0.83 -13.21
CA PHE A 165 12.95 -0.76 -13.97
C PHE A 165 13.20 -0.82 -15.48
N GLU A 166 14.25 -0.15 -15.99
CA GLU A 166 14.59 -0.15 -17.40
C GLU A 166 15.11 -1.52 -17.86
N ALA A 167 16.03 -2.11 -17.11
CA ALA A 167 16.56 -3.45 -17.40
C ALA A 167 15.43 -4.51 -17.36
N SER A 168 14.56 -4.47 -16.35
CA SER A 168 13.41 -5.36 -16.25
C SER A 168 12.51 -5.23 -17.49
N ARG A 169 12.25 -4.01 -17.97
CA ARG A 169 11.43 -3.79 -19.17
C ARG A 169 12.06 -4.44 -20.41
N PHE A 170 13.38 -4.24 -20.64
CA PHE A 170 14.07 -4.87 -21.76
C PHE A 170 14.01 -6.40 -21.68
N ILE A 171 14.16 -6.98 -20.50
CA ILE A 171 14.06 -8.42 -20.28
C ILE A 171 12.64 -8.92 -20.65
N TYR A 172 11.60 -8.23 -20.21
CA TYR A 172 10.22 -8.61 -20.51
C TYR A 172 9.85 -8.44 -21.99
N GLU A 173 10.41 -7.41 -22.65
CA GLU A 173 10.24 -7.17 -24.08
C GLU A 173 11.13 -8.10 -24.92
N LYS A 174 12.01 -8.88 -24.29
CA LYS A 174 13.03 -9.73 -24.95
C LYS A 174 13.98 -8.92 -25.84
N ASP A 175 14.16 -7.66 -25.51
CA ASP A 175 15.03 -6.73 -26.21
C ASP A 175 16.47 -6.81 -25.62
N TYR A 176 17.07 -7.97 -25.79
CA TYR A 176 18.41 -8.25 -25.26
C TYR A 176 19.53 -7.45 -25.95
N GLU A 177 19.29 -6.96 -27.18
CA GLU A 177 20.25 -6.12 -27.89
C GLU A 177 20.42 -4.77 -27.18
N ASN A 178 19.33 -4.09 -26.87
CA ASN A 178 19.36 -2.83 -26.15
C ASN A 178 19.80 -3.03 -24.69
N LEU A 179 19.37 -4.12 -24.05
CA LEU A 179 19.83 -4.47 -22.71
C LEU A 179 21.35 -4.57 -22.65
N ASN A 180 21.95 -5.35 -23.55
CA ASN A 180 23.41 -5.53 -23.62
C ASN A 180 24.12 -4.22 -23.98
N ALA A 181 23.63 -3.48 -24.97
CA ALA A 181 24.23 -2.23 -25.41
C ALA A 181 24.34 -1.19 -24.28
N ILE A 182 23.36 -1.17 -23.37
CA ILE A 182 23.30 -0.20 -22.27
C ILE A 182 24.00 -0.70 -21.00
N TYR A 183 23.93 -2.01 -20.72
CA TYR A 183 24.32 -2.57 -19.42
C TYR A 183 25.51 -3.53 -19.45
N GLU A 184 26.03 -3.96 -20.62
CA GLU A 184 27.14 -4.92 -20.73
C GLU A 184 28.38 -4.55 -19.90
N ASN A 185 28.61 -3.25 -19.71
CA ASN A 185 29.75 -2.72 -18.94
C ASN A 185 29.36 -1.91 -17.70
N LYS A 186 28.10 -2.00 -17.25
CA LYS A 186 27.66 -1.37 -16.01
C LYS A 186 27.73 -2.34 -14.86
N GLU A 187 28.49 -1.99 -13.83
CA GLU A 187 28.40 -2.66 -12.55
C GLU A 187 27.03 -2.34 -11.92
N ILE A 188 26.20 -3.37 -11.78
CA ILE A 188 24.98 -3.28 -11.00
C ILE A 188 25.36 -3.55 -9.54
N PRO A 189 25.05 -2.66 -8.58
CA PRO A 189 25.32 -2.92 -7.17
C PRO A 189 24.78 -4.29 -6.76
N SER A 190 25.58 -5.07 -6.04
CA SER A 190 25.22 -6.44 -5.62
C SER A 190 23.93 -6.52 -4.81
N GLU A 191 23.54 -5.41 -4.19
CA GLU A 191 22.29 -5.25 -3.43
C GLU A 191 21.03 -5.25 -4.33
N LEU A 192 21.18 -4.95 -5.63
CA LEU A 192 20.10 -4.95 -6.62
C LEU A 192 20.03 -6.26 -7.42
N GLY A 193 21.03 -7.11 -7.33
CA GLY A 193 21.14 -8.37 -8.07
C GLY A 193 20.53 -9.59 -7.39
N LEU A 194 19.80 -9.41 -6.30
CA LEU A 194 19.15 -10.48 -5.52
C LEU A 194 17.61 -10.49 -5.70
N VAL A 195 17.13 -10.22 -6.90
CA VAL A 195 15.71 -10.41 -7.23
C VAL A 195 15.57 -11.50 -8.28
#